data_7bdbfce5a068689c1ea5b5d1308bf6b1
#
_entry.id   7bdbfce5a068689c1ea5b5d1308bf6b1
#
_cell.length_a   1.000
_cell.length_b   1.000
_cell.length_c   1.000
_cell.angle_alpha   90.00
_cell.angle_beta   90.00
_cell.angle_gamma   90.00
#
_symmetry.space_group_name_H-M   'P 1'
#
loop_
_entity.id
_entity.type
_entity.pdbx_description
1 polymer ?
#
loop_
_entity_poly.entity_id
_entity_poly.type
_entity_poly.pdbx_seq_one_letter_code
_entity_poly.pdbx_strand_id
1 'polypeptide(L)'
;MFCGVDEAGKGAVLGPLVVAAVACHTPGDLDGIPVKDSKALRPAERARLSDLITTRLRSAVLVIDSGDIDAFRRNSSMNLLVARAHARVIAELRPHRAYVDACDVIASRYGRTVAACLDFPCRVTAEHHADENRPVVSAASIVAK
;
A
#
# COMPACT_ATOMS: atom_id res chain seq x y z
N MET A 1 16.01 5.13 -1.20
CA MET A 1 14.65 4.97 -1.73
C MET A 1 13.71 4.58 -0.60
N PHE A 2 12.56 5.18 -0.56
CA PHE A 2 11.49 4.83 0.36
C PHE A 2 10.20 4.59 -0.42
N CYS A 3 9.26 3.87 0.17
CA CYS A 3 7.97 3.63 -0.47
C CYS A 3 6.81 3.85 0.49
N GLY A 4 5.64 4.07 -0.07
CA GLY A 4 4.37 4.01 0.62
C GLY A 4 3.56 2.84 0.12
N VAL A 5 2.77 2.24 1.01
CA VAL A 5 1.95 1.06 0.69
C VAL A 5 0.56 1.24 1.25
N ASP A 6 -0.42 0.94 0.44
CA ASP A 6 -1.83 0.95 0.85
C ASP A 6 -2.62 -0.07 0.06
N GLU A 7 -3.86 -0.30 0.44
CA GLU A 7 -4.73 -1.26 -0.21
C GLU A 7 -6.12 -0.70 -0.47
N ALA A 8 -6.86 -1.37 -1.36
CA ALA A 8 -8.26 -1.13 -1.62
C ALA A 8 -8.99 -2.48 -1.66
N GLY A 9 -10.25 -2.47 -1.29
CA GLY A 9 -11.08 -3.68 -1.28
C GLY A 9 -11.06 -4.46 0.03
N LYS A 10 -10.22 -4.08 1.00
CA LYS A 10 -10.24 -4.68 2.33
C LYS A 10 -11.56 -4.36 3.00
N GLY A 11 -12.27 -5.37 3.45
CA GLY A 11 -13.60 -5.21 4.03
C GLY A 11 -14.73 -5.30 3.03
N ALA A 12 -14.46 -5.32 1.74
CA ALA A 12 -15.47 -5.62 0.74
C ALA A 12 -15.86 -7.11 0.86
N VAL A 13 -17.16 -7.38 0.83
CA VAL A 13 -17.67 -8.75 0.89
C VAL A 13 -17.39 -9.49 -0.42
N LEU A 14 -17.45 -8.75 -1.52
CA LEU A 14 -17.23 -9.26 -2.87
C LEU A 14 -16.20 -8.39 -3.57
N GLY A 15 -15.29 -9.04 -4.27
CA GLY A 15 -14.29 -8.35 -5.07
C GLY A 15 -12.87 -8.59 -4.58
N PRO A 16 -11.88 -8.22 -5.39
CA PRO A 16 -10.49 -8.45 -5.09
C PRO A 16 -9.94 -7.46 -4.07
N LEU A 17 -8.87 -7.88 -3.39
CA LEU A 17 -8.01 -6.99 -2.63
C LEU A 17 -6.90 -6.51 -3.56
N VAL A 18 -6.71 -5.20 -3.66
CA VAL A 18 -5.64 -4.61 -4.45
C VAL A 18 -4.67 -3.92 -3.50
N VAL A 19 -3.41 -4.27 -3.58
CA VAL A 19 -2.35 -3.68 -2.78
C VAL A 19 -1.35 -3.01 -3.72
N ALA A 20 -0.98 -1.78 -3.40
CA ALA A 20 -0.04 -1.01 -4.22
C ALA A 20 1.07 -0.43 -3.36
N ALA A 21 2.26 -0.36 -3.94
CA ALA A 21 3.39 0.36 -3.38
C ALA A 21 3.92 1.34 -4.42
N VAL A 22 4.29 2.53 -3.95
CA VAL A 22 4.89 3.58 -4.78
C VAL A 22 6.21 3.99 -4.15
N ALA A 23 7.28 4.04 -4.93
CA ALA A 23 8.63 4.35 -4.44
C ALA A 23 9.08 5.73 -4.88
N CYS A 24 9.75 6.42 -3.97
CA CYS A 24 10.40 7.72 -4.20
C CYS A 24 11.85 7.66 -3.75
N HIS A 25 12.71 8.44 -4.41
CA HIS A 25 14.08 8.68 -3.94
C HIS A 25 14.12 9.87 -2.99
N THR A 26 13.31 10.89 -3.28
CA THR A 26 13.18 12.09 -2.45
C THR A 26 11.71 12.48 -2.30
N PRO A 27 11.33 13.22 -1.25
CA PRO A 27 9.96 13.73 -1.14
C PRO A 27 9.53 14.60 -2.34
N GLY A 28 10.49 15.26 -2.99
CA GLY A 28 10.24 16.08 -4.17
C GLY A 28 9.78 15.31 -5.39
N ASP A 29 9.94 13.99 -5.41
CA ASP A 29 9.49 13.14 -6.53
C ASP A 29 7.97 13.20 -6.72
N LEU A 30 7.23 13.59 -5.68
CA LEU A 30 5.78 13.76 -5.74
C LEU A 30 5.34 15.19 -6.06
N ASP A 31 6.28 16.12 -6.23
CA ASP A 31 5.96 17.50 -6.54
C ASP A 31 5.20 17.59 -7.88
N GLY A 32 4.14 18.39 -7.88
CA GLY A 32 3.27 18.55 -9.03
C GLY A 32 2.24 17.46 -9.21
N ILE A 33 2.22 16.45 -8.34
CA ILE A 33 1.17 15.41 -8.33
C ILE A 33 0.28 15.67 -7.11
N PRO A 34 -0.99 16.08 -7.31
CA PRO A 34 -1.88 16.43 -6.21
C PRO A 34 -2.44 15.17 -5.53
N VAL A 35 -1.63 14.53 -4.69
CA VAL A 35 -2.02 13.29 -3.98
C VAL A 35 -2.83 13.55 -2.72
N LYS A 36 -2.85 14.79 -2.22
CA LYS A 36 -3.69 15.18 -1.09
C LYS A 36 -5.15 15.00 -1.41
N ASP A 37 -5.95 14.69 -0.40
CA ASP A 37 -7.40 14.54 -0.52
C ASP A 37 -7.82 13.48 -1.54
N SER A 38 -7.06 12.40 -1.63
CA SER A 38 -7.33 11.30 -2.58
C SER A 38 -8.74 10.73 -2.43
N LYS A 39 -9.33 10.81 -1.22
CA LYS A 39 -10.69 10.32 -0.97
C LYS A 39 -11.77 11.17 -1.63
N ALA A 40 -11.47 12.43 -1.95
CA ALA A 40 -12.40 13.34 -2.60
C ALA A 40 -12.32 13.27 -4.13
N LEU A 41 -11.40 12.49 -4.69
CA LEU A 41 -11.21 12.39 -6.13
C LEU A 41 -12.35 11.60 -6.79
N ARG A 42 -12.82 12.11 -7.92
CA ARG A 42 -13.73 11.34 -8.78
C ARG A 42 -12.96 10.19 -9.44
N PRO A 43 -13.66 9.11 -9.86
CA PRO A 43 -13.01 7.97 -10.50
C PRO A 43 -12.13 8.34 -11.69
N ALA A 44 -12.57 9.25 -12.55
CA ALA A 44 -11.80 9.69 -13.72
C ALA A 44 -10.52 10.44 -13.33
N GLU A 45 -10.60 11.31 -12.31
CA GLU A 45 -9.45 12.05 -11.80
C GLU A 45 -8.46 11.09 -11.14
N ARG A 46 -8.96 10.12 -10.38
CA ARG A 46 -8.14 9.11 -9.72
C ARG A 46 -7.41 8.24 -10.74
N ALA A 47 -8.08 7.82 -11.81
CA ALA A 47 -7.45 7.04 -12.87
C ALA A 47 -6.33 7.83 -13.55
N ARG A 48 -6.55 9.12 -13.83
CA ARG A 48 -5.54 9.99 -14.42
C ARG A 48 -4.33 10.15 -13.51
N LEU A 49 -4.56 10.37 -12.21
CA LEU A 49 -3.46 10.49 -11.25
C LEU A 49 -2.71 9.17 -11.08
N SER A 50 -3.41 8.05 -11.08
CA SER A 50 -2.79 6.73 -11.04
C SER A 50 -1.84 6.53 -12.22
N ASP A 51 -2.28 6.86 -13.42
CA ASP A 51 -1.43 6.78 -14.61
C ASP A 51 -0.20 7.69 -14.50
N LEU A 52 -0.37 8.89 -14.00
CA LEU A 52 0.73 9.83 -13.80
C LEU A 52 1.74 9.29 -12.78
N ILE A 53 1.27 8.77 -11.67
CA ILE A 53 2.12 8.21 -10.62
C ILE A 53 2.91 7.00 -11.14
N THR A 54 2.24 6.06 -11.77
CA THR A 54 2.88 4.82 -12.26
C THR A 54 3.82 5.08 -13.43
N THR A 55 3.62 6.15 -14.17
CA THR A 55 4.52 6.55 -15.25
C THR A 55 5.79 7.22 -14.72
N ARG A 56 5.68 8.06 -13.70
CA ARG A 56 6.82 8.82 -13.15
C ARG A 56 7.62 8.07 -12.11
N LEU A 57 6.97 7.19 -11.34
CA LEU A 57 7.57 6.56 -10.16
C LEU A 57 7.51 5.04 -10.30
N ARG A 58 8.49 4.37 -9.67
CA ARG A 58 8.43 2.92 -9.58
C ARG A 58 7.27 2.53 -8.70
N SER A 59 6.52 1.54 -9.14
CA SER A 59 5.37 1.03 -8.40
C SER A 59 5.27 -0.47 -8.54
N ALA A 60 4.56 -1.09 -7.59
CA ALA A 60 4.23 -2.50 -7.60
C ALA A 60 2.76 -2.64 -7.22
N VAL A 61 2.05 -3.51 -7.89
CA VAL A 61 0.63 -3.77 -7.62
C VAL A 61 0.42 -5.27 -7.53
N LEU A 62 -0.32 -5.68 -6.51
CA LEU A 62 -0.74 -7.07 -6.30
C LEU A 62 -2.25 -7.12 -6.20
N VAL A 63 -2.88 -7.98 -7.00
CA VAL A 63 -4.31 -8.22 -6.94
C VAL A 63 -4.55 -9.62 -6.40
N ILE A 64 -5.33 -9.73 -5.34
CA ILE A 64 -5.71 -11.02 -4.74
C ILE A 64 -7.20 -11.18 -4.94
N ASP A 65 -7.61 -12.21 -5.67
CA ASP A 65 -9.02 -12.43 -5.94
C ASP A 65 -9.77 -12.94 -4.69
N SER A 66 -11.09 -12.84 -4.72
CA SER A 66 -11.93 -13.20 -3.58
C SER A 66 -11.82 -14.67 -3.20
N GLY A 67 -11.58 -15.56 -4.16
CA GLY A 67 -11.40 -16.99 -3.88
C GLY A 67 -10.13 -17.26 -3.07
N ASP A 68 -9.04 -16.62 -3.43
CA ASP A 68 -7.76 -16.74 -2.72
C ASP A 68 -7.85 -16.11 -1.33
N ILE A 69 -8.58 -15.01 -1.19
CA ILE A 69 -8.83 -14.39 0.12
C ILE A 69 -9.58 -15.37 1.03
N ASP A 70 -10.64 -15.98 0.52
CA ASP A 70 -11.46 -16.93 1.29
C ASP A 70 -10.63 -18.15 1.70
N ALA A 71 -9.82 -18.67 0.78
CA ALA A 71 -8.95 -19.82 1.05
C ALA A 71 -7.95 -19.50 2.17
N PHE A 72 -7.34 -18.32 2.14
CA PHE A 72 -6.40 -17.91 3.17
C PHE A 72 -7.09 -17.74 4.54
N ARG A 73 -8.29 -17.15 4.55
CA ARG A 73 -9.02 -16.86 5.79
C ARG A 73 -9.51 -18.10 6.51
N ARG A 74 -9.54 -19.26 5.87
CA ARG A 74 -9.89 -20.50 6.55
C ARG A 74 -8.93 -20.87 7.67
N ASN A 75 -7.64 -20.51 7.54
CA ASN A 75 -6.59 -20.87 8.48
C ASN A 75 -5.85 -19.68 9.06
N SER A 76 -6.12 -18.46 8.60
CA SER A 76 -5.38 -17.26 8.98
C SER A 76 -6.27 -16.02 8.98
N SER A 77 -5.80 -14.97 9.62
CA SER A 77 -6.54 -13.71 9.73
C SER A 77 -6.39 -12.86 8.48
N MET A 78 -7.34 -11.95 8.27
CA MET A 78 -7.28 -10.93 7.23
C MET A 78 -6.08 -9.99 7.44
N ASN A 79 -5.77 -9.64 8.68
CA ASN A 79 -4.63 -8.79 8.99
C ASN A 79 -3.31 -9.42 8.53
N LEU A 80 -3.15 -10.72 8.70
CA LEU A 80 -1.96 -11.41 8.23
C LEU A 80 -1.89 -11.47 6.70
N LEU A 81 -3.03 -11.68 6.05
CA LEU A 81 -3.10 -11.65 4.58
C LEU A 81 -2.66 -10.30 4.03
N VAL A 82 -3.19 -9.21 4.59
CA VAL A 82 -2.84 -7.85 4.15
C VAL A 82 -1.37 -7.57 4.45
N ALA A 83 -0.86 -7.98 5.61
CA ALA A 83 0.55 -7.79 5.95
C ALA A 83 1.48 -8.51 4.97
N ARG A 84 1.15 -9.74 4.59
CA ARG A 84 1.93 -10.49 3.59
C ARG A 84 1.86 -9.84 2.21
N ALA A 85 0.71 -9.32 1.84
CA ALA A 85 0.54 -8.61 0.57
C ALA A 85 1.35 -7.32 0.55
N HIS A 86 1.35 -6.55 1.63
CA HIS A 86 2.20 -5.36 1.79
C HIS A 86 3.67 -5.74 1.63
N ALA A 87 4.11 -6.77 2.34
CA ALA A 87 5.51 -7.23 2.24
C ALA A 87 5.88 -7.63 0.82
N ARG A 88 4.97 -8.24 0.09
CA ARG A 88 5.25 -8.68 -1.28
C ARG A 88 5.49 -7.52 -2.24
N VAL A 89 4.67 -6.47 -2.18
CA VAL A 89 4.88 -5.29 -3.04
C VAL A 89 6.12 -4.50 -2.60
N ILE A 90 6.41 -4.45 -1.30
CA ILE A 90 7.65 -3.85 -0.79
C ILE A 90 8.87 -4.62 -1.33
N ALA A 91 8.80 -5.95 -1.33
CA ALA A 91 9.91 -6.78 -1.81
C ALA A 91 10.21 -6.55 -3.29
N GLU A 92 9.22 -6.25 -4.11
CA GLU A 92 9.44 -5.94 -5.52
C GLU A 92 10.25 -4.66 -5.71
N LEU A 93 10.08 -3.68 -4.83
CA LEU A 93 10.75 -2.38 -4.92
C LEU A 93 12.07 -2.32 -4.15
N ARG A 94 12.22 -3.15 -3.12
CA ARG A 94 13.39 -3.23 -2.22
C ARG A 94 13.86 -1.87 -1.70
N PRO A 95 12.96 -1.08 -1.07
CA PRO A 95 13.34 0.21 -0.50
C PRO A 95 14.10 0.04 0.82
N HIS A 96 14.78 1.09 1.27
CA HIS A 96 15.40 1.12 2.60
C HIS A 96 14.35 1.37 3.69
N ARG A 97 13.27 2.05 3.35
CA ARG A 97 12.20 2.40 4.27
C ARG A 97 10.84 2.25 3.59
N ALA A 98 9.88 1.72 4.33
CA ALA A 98 8.50 1.59 3.87
C ALA A 98 7.54 2.19 4.90
N TYR A 99 6.59 2.98 4.41
CA TYR A 99 5.49 3.50 5.21
C TYR A 99 4.22 2.78 4.80
N VAL A 100 3.55 2.15 5.76
CA VAL A 100 2.36 1.35 5.48
C VAL A 100 1.17 1.89 6.29
N ASP A 101 -0.01 1.86 5.68
CA ASP A 101 -1.25 2.13 6.39
C ASP A 101 -1.59 0.88 7.22
N ALA A 102 -1.71 1.07 8.54
CA ALA A 102 -1.90 -0.06 9.45
C ALA A 102 -3.35 -0.51 9.44
N CYS A 103 -3.57 -1.79 9.22
CA CYS A 103 -4.90 -2.39 9.33
C CYS A 103 -5.16 -3.03 10.71
N ASP A 104 -4.15 -3.07 11.57
CA ASP A 104 -4.26 -3.58 12.93
C ASP A 104 -4.59 -2.44 13.90
N VAL A 105 -5.26 -2.78 14.99
CA VAL A 105 -5.55 -1.84 16.08
C VAL A 105 -4.25 -1.27 16.66
N ILE A 106 -3.20 -2.09 16.75
CA ILE A 106 -1.87 -1.65 17.19
C ILE A 106 -0.97 -1.50 15.96
N ALA A 107 -0.72 -0.25 15.55
CA ALA A 107 0.06 0.04 14.34
C ALA A 107 1.47 -0.54 14.41
N SER A 108 2.17 -0.38 15.54
CA SER A 108 3.55 -0.90 15.69
C SER A 108 3.62 -2.42 15.55
N ARG A 109 2.60 -3.13 16.03
CA ARG A 109 2.50 -4.58 15.86
C ARG A 109 2.36 -4.96 14.39
N TYR A 110 1.52 -4.23 13.66
CA TYR A 110 1.34 -4.43 12.24
C TYR A 110 2.65 -4.22 11.48
N GLY A 111 3.36 -3.15 11.79
CA GLY A 111 4.67 -2.87 11.18
C GLY A 111 5.67 -3.99 11.41
N ARG A 112 5.72 -4.55 12.61
CA ARG A 112 6.59 -5.69 12.90
C ARG A 112 6.19 -6.94 12.13
N THR A 113 4.88 -7.17 11.96
CA THR A 113 4.38 -8.29 11.17
C THR A 113 4.80 -8.17 9.71
N VAL A 114 4.66 -6.99 9.12
CA VAL A 114 5.11 -6.74 7.74
C VAL A 114 6.61 -6.94 7.62
N ALA A 115 7.39 -6.36 8.52
CA ALA A 115 8.85 -6.46 8.51
C ALA A 115 9.33 -7.91 8.62
N ALA A 116 8.64 -8.72 9.43
CA ALA A 116 8.98 -10.14 9.59
C ALA A 116 8.77 -10.96 8.30
N CYS A 117 7.96 -10.47 7.38
CA CYS A 117 7.71 -11.13 6.08
C CYS A 117 8.75 -10.73 5.02
N LEU A 118 9.65 -9.79 5.31
CA LEU A 118 10.67 -9.34 4.37
C LEU A 118 11.97 -10.11 4.57
N ASP A 119 12.68 -10.38 3.47
CA ASP A 119 13.95 -11.11 3.48
C ASP A 119 15.17 -10.19 3.22
N PHE A 120 14.99 -8.90 3.37
CA PHE A 120 16.04 -7.90 3.19
C PHE A 120 15.87 -6.78 4.21
N PRO A 121 16.93 -5.98 4.46
CA PRO A 121 16.86 -4.86 5.41
C PRO A 121 15.92 -3.76 4.90
N CYS A 122 14.87 -3.49 5.67
CA CYS A 122 13.93 -2.42 5.39
C CYS A 122 13.31 -1.95 6.69
N ARG A 123 13.31 -0.65 6.94
CA ARG A 123 12.64 -0.09 8.10
C ARG A 123 11.17 0.13 7.75
N VAL A 124 10.29 -0.62 8.39
CA VAL A 124 8.85 -0.50 8.19
C VAL A 124 8.25 0.36 9.28
N THR A 125 7.56 1.44 8.89
CA THR A 125 6.81 2.31 9.79
C THR A 125 5.33 2.17 9.44
N ALA A 126 4.54 1.67 10.38
CA ALA A 126 3.10 1.53 10.22
C ALA A 126 2.39 2.60 11.03
N GLU A 127 1.40 3.24 10.43
CA GLU A 127 0.62 4.29 11.06
C GLU A 127 -0.84 4.14 10.67
N HIS A 128 -1.75 4.49 11.58
CA HIS A 128 -3.15 4.61 11.23
C HIS A 128 -3.35 5.86 10.38
N HIS A 129 -4.18 5.76 9.33
CA HIS A 129 -4.45 6.86 8.41
C HIS A 129 -3.19 7.41 7.74
N ALA A 130 -2.22 6.54 7.44
CA ALA A 130 -1.00 6.96 6.78
C ALA A 130 -1.28 7.55 5.39
N ASP A 131 -2.34 7.10 4.73
CA ASP A 131 -2.79 7.64 3.44
C ASP A 131 -3.20 9.12 3.52
N GLU A 132 -3.57 9.60 4.70
CA GLU A 132 -3.92 11.01 4.93
C GLU A 132 -2.71 11.86 5.34
N ASN A 133 -1.72 11.23 5.97
CA ASN A 133 -0.61 11.94 6.62
C ASN A 133 0.70 11.87 5.83
N ARG A 134 0.84 10.91 4.92
CA ARG A 134 2.08 10.73 4.16
C ARG A 134 1.77 10.71 2.66
N PRO A 135 2.32 11.68 1.91
CA PRO A 135 2.06 11.77 0.47
C PRO A 135 2.37 10.50 -0.31
N VAL A 136 3.44 9.77 0.05
CA VAL A 136 3.81 8.55 -0.65
C VAL A 136 2.79 7.43 -0.41
N VAL A 137 2.18 7.37 0.77
CA VAL A 137 1.10 6.42 1.05
C VAL A 137 -0.20 6.84 0.36
N SER A 138 -0.46 8.14 0.31
CA SER A 138 -1.58 8.68 -0.46
C SER A 138 -1.47 8.30 -1.94
N ALA A 139 -0.28 8.42 -2.51
CA ALA A 139 -0.03 7.99 -3.90
C ALA A 139 -0.33 6.50 -4.08
N ALA A 140 0.12 5.64 -3.16
CA ALA A 140 -0.17 4.21 -3.19
C ALA A 140 -1.68 3.94 -3.09
N SER A 141 -2.37 4.68 -2.25
CA SER A 141 -3.83 4.58 -2.12
C SER A 141 -4.54 4.87 -3.45
N ILE A 142 -4.09 5.90 -4.16
CA ILE A 142 -4.64 6.25 -5.48
C ILE A 142 -4.41 5.11 -6.48
N VAL A 143 -3.22 4.54 -6.50
CA VAL A 143 -2.88 3.44 -7.41
C VAL A 143 -3.68 2.17 -7.09
N ALA A 144 -3.92 1.88 -5.81
CA ALA A 144 -4.68 0.71 -5.40
C ALA A 144 -6.17 0.79 -5.78
N LYS A 145 -6.70 1.97 -5.91
CA LYS A 145 -8.12 2.18 -6.27
C LYS A 145 -8.39 2.20 -7.79
#